data_628597827c8c56639393cdfa4db38c2e
#
_entry.id   628597827c8c56639393cdfa4db38c2e
#
_cell.length_a   1.000
_cell.length_b   1.000
_cell.length_c   1.000
_cell.angle_alpha   90.00
_cell.angle_beta   90.00
_cell.angle_gamma   90.00
#
_symmetry.space_group_name_H-M   'P 1'
#
loop_
_entity.id
_entity.type
_entity.pdbx_description
1 polymer ?
#
loop_
_entity_poly.entity_id
_entity_poly.type
_entity_poly.pdbx_seq_one_letter_code
_entity_poly.pdbx_strand_id
1 'polypeptide(L)'
;TNDCFDKNRIEKPLENGIRRTHEFVLLCGKNLKETVLKPIMQPTLQNGKVVEWEKPLETVIDFLGTTSSAKDEIAALFGDRTAFSTPKPMKLIKEFIRAASEKDSIVLDFFAGSGTTGHAVMDLNKEDGGSRKFILITNDENDICRNITVPRIQKAIEFFGYKETFDFLE
;
A
#
# COMPACT_ATOMS: atom_id res chain seq x y z
N THR A 1 13.76 13.31 -22.27
CA THR A 1 12.59 14.22 -22.23
C THR A 1 11.77 13.86 -21.02
N ASN A 2 11.80 14.80 -20.03
CA ASN A 2 11.08 14.66 -18.76
C ASN A 2 9.61 15.02 -18.98
N ASP A 3 8.79 14.07 -19.36
CA ASP A 3 7.33 14.25 -19.25
C ASP A 3 6.90 13.80 -17.85
N CYS A 4 7.18 14.67 -16.86
CA CYS A 4 6.51 14.61 -15.58
C CYS A 4 5.06 15.03 -15.77
N PHE A 5 4.15 14.15 -15.40
CA PHE A 5 2.71 14.39 -15.38
C PHE A 5 2.37 15.69 -14.65
N ASP A 6 1.63 16.57 -15.31
CA ASP A 6 1.08 17.78 -14.73
C ASP A 6 0.07 17.43 -13.64
N LYS A 7 0.45 17.66 -12.37
CA LYS A 7 -0.39 17.44 -11.18
C LYS A 7 -1.65 18.32 -11.14
N ASN A 8 -1.81 19.24 -12.07
CA ASN A 8 -2.91 20.20 -12.09
C ASN A 8 -4.10 19.79 -12.96
N ARG A 9 -4.07 18.60 -13.56
CA ARG A 9 -5.26 18.08 -14.23
C ARG A 9 -6.24 17.48 -13.22
N ILE A 10 -6.81 18.33 -12.36
CA ILE A 10 -8.09 18.04 -11.72
C ILE A 10 -9.11 18.04 -12.85
N GLU A 11 -9.33 16.89 -13.46
CA GLU A 11 -10.43 16.75 -14.39
C GLU A 11 -11.73 16.95 -13.61
N LYS A 12 -12.44 18.01 -13.95
CA LYS A 12 -13.80 18.25 -13.44
C LYS A 12 -14.62 16.96 -13.64
N PRO A 13 -15.52 16.63 -12.71
CA PRO A 13 -16.48 15.54 -12.93
C PRO A 13 -17.13 15.74 -14.30
N LEU A 14 -17.16 14.70 -15.11
CA LEU A 14 -17.89 14.75 -16.37
C LEU A 14 -19.33 15.16 -16.06
N GLU A 15 -19.86 16.14 -16.77
CA GLU A 15 -21.20 16.71 -16.54
C GLU A 15 -22.34 15.68 -16.60
N ASN A 16 -22.05 14.45 -17.02
CA ASN A 16 -23.00 13.35 -17.21
C ASN A 16 -23.07 12.34 -16.07
N GLY A 17 -22.57 12.66 -14.87
CA GLY A 17 -22.76 11.84 -13.67
C GLY A 17 -21.93 10.54 -13.59
N ILE A 18 -21.05 10.27 -14.54
CA ILE A 18 -20.12 9.13 -14.50
C ILE A 18 -18.94 9.48 -13.58
N ARG A 19 -18.85 8.81 -12.45
CA ARG A 19 -17.71 8.97 -11.52
C ARG A 19 -16.51 8.17 -12.01
N ARG A 20 -15.33 8.77 -12.01
CA ARG A 20 -14.08 8.01 -12.06
C ARG A 20 -13.92 7.23 -10.77
N THR A 21 -13.80 5.92 -10.88
CA THR A 21 -13.64 5.01 -9.75
C THR A 21 -12.28 4.33 -9.71
N HIS A 22 -11.33 4.78 -10.54
CA HIS A 22 -9.99 4.18 -10.62
C HIS A 22 -8.90 5.22 -10.34
N GLU A 23 -7.78 4.74 -9.82
CA GLU A 23 -6.54 5.48 -9.64
C GLU A 23 -5.48 4.90 -10.57
N PHE A 24 -4.49 5.72 -10.92
CA PHE A 24 -3.36 5.28 -11.73
C PHE A 24 -2.14 5.03 -10.85
N VAL A 25 -1.39 3.98 -11.17
CA VAL A 25 -0.09 3.68 -10.58
C VAL A 25 0.95 3.81 -11.67
N LEU A 26 1.98 4.62 -11.42
CA LEU A 26 3.12 4.76 -12.31
C LEU A 26 4.30 3.95 -11.75
N LEU A 27 4.80 3.00 -12.54
CA LEU A 27 5.97 2.22 -12.21
C LEU A 27 7.19 2.82 -12.93
N CYS A 28 8.22 3.16 -12.17
CA CYS A 28 9.47 3.71 -12.67
C CYS A 28 10.64 2.83 -12.22
N GLY A 29 11.49 2.47 -13.15
CA GLY A 29 12.73 1.76 -12.87
C GLY A 29 13.94 2.60 -13.26
N LYS A 30 15.05 2.49 -12.51
CA LYS A 30 16.32 3.15 -12.84
C LYS A 30 16.84 2.69 -14.21
N ASN A 31 16.64 1.43 -14.52
CA ASN A 31 16.93 0.83 -15.83
C ASN A 31 15.76 -0.09 -16.21
N LEU A 32 14.89 0.36 -17.08
CA LEU A 32 13.69 -0.38 -17.48
C LEU A 32 13.99 -1.74 -18.13
N LYS A 33 15.16 -1.89 -18.77
CA LYS A 33 15.57 -3.17 -19.39
C LYS A 33 15.95 -4.23 -18.36
N GLU A 34 16.36 -3.80 -17.16
CA GLU A 34 16.77 -4.67 -16.05
C GLU A 34 15.70 -4.75 -14.96
N THR A 35 14.66 -3.91 -15.04
CA THR A 35 13.57 -3.91 -14.08
C THR A 35 12.63 -5.07 -14.37
N VAL A 36 12.61 -6.05 -13.49
CA VAL A 36 11.70 -7.21 -13.54
C VAL A 36 10.73 -7.11 -12.39
N LEU A 37 9.43 -7.13 -12.68
CA LEU A 37 8.39 -7.25 -11.67
C LEU A 37 8.08 -8.72 -11.44
N LYS A 38 8.04 -9.11 -10.18
CA LYS A 38 7.63 -10.47 -9.78
C LYS A 38 6.11 -10.63 -9.92
N PRO A 39 5.61 -11.86 -10.06
CA PRO A 39 4.18 -12.13 -9.99
C PRO A 39 3.58 -11.66 -8.66
N ILE A 40 2.29 -11.37 -8.69
CA ILE A 40 1.49 -11.03 -7.51
C ILE A 40 0.42 -12.09 -7.27
N MET A 41 -0.08 -12.15 -6.04
CA MET A 41 -1.18 -13.06 -5.68
C MET A 41 -2.50 -12.53 -6.21
N GLN A 42 -3.15 -13.29 -7.06
CA GLN A 42 -4.44 -12.93 -7.68
C GLN A 42 -5.51 -14.00 -7.42
N PRO A 43 -6.75 -13.61 -7.14
CA PRO A 43 -7.84 -14.55 -7.00
C PRO A 43 -8.11 -15.24 -8.34
N THR A 44 -8.17 -16.55 -8.32
CA THR A 44 -8.41 -17.38 -9.51
C THR A 44 -9.43 -18.45 -9.18
N LEU A 45 -10.37 -18.70 -10.09
CA LEU A 45 -11.38 -19.75 -9.92
C LEU A 45 -10.79 -21.09 -10.37
N GLN A 46 -10.65 -22.03 -9.42
CA GLN A 46 -10.25 -23.42 -9.71
C GLN A 46 -11.25 -24.40 -9.11
N ASN A 47 -11.80 -25.26 -9.92
CA ASN A 47 -12.77 -26.28 -9.49
C ASN A 47 -13.96 -25.71 -8.69
N GLY A 48 -14.46 -24.52 -9.09
CA GLY A 48 -15.57 -23.84 -8.43
C GLY A 48 -15.21 -23.14 -7.10
N LYS A 49 -13.94 -23.08 -6.72
CA LYS A 49 -13.44 -22.37 -5.53
C LYS A 49 -12.51 -21.24 -5.94
N VAL A 50 -12.60 -20.13 -5.22
CA VAL A 50 -11.63 -19.04 -5.37
C VAL A 50 -10.36 -19.41 -4.60
N VAL A 51 -9.23 -19.44 -5.30
CA VAL A 51 -7.89 -19.66 -4.76
C VAL A 51 -7.00 -18.50 -5.13
N GLU A 52 -6.00 -18.18 -4.32
CA GLU A 52 -4.98 -17.21 -4.69
C GLU A 52 -3.86 -17.91 -5.47
N TRP A 53 -3.47 -17.33 -6.60
CA TRP A 53 -2.45 -17.86 -7.49
C TRP A 53 -1.51 -16.77 -7.97
N GLU A 54 -0.22 -17.07 -8.08
CA GLU A 54 0.77 -16.16 -8.62
C GLU A 54 0.55 -15.91 -10.11
N LYS A 55 0.34 -14.66 -10.49
CA LYS A 55 0.21 -14.21 -11.88
C LYS A 55 1.01 -12.93 -12.12
N PRO A 56 1.42 -12.67 -13.37
CA PRO A 56 1.99 -11.39 -13.73
C PRO A 56 1.07 -10.23 -13.35
N LEU A 57 1.67 -9.09 -13.01
CA LEU A 57 0.93 -7.88 -12.73
C LEU A 57 0.14 -7.44 -13.97
N GLU A 58 -1.16 -7.28 -13.84
CA GLU A 58 -2.04 -6.82 -14.92
C GLU A 58 -2.16 -5.29 -14.92
N THR A 59 -2.55 -4.72 -16.05
CA THR A 59 -2.72 -3.26 -16.20
C THR A 59 -3.98 -2.73 -15.50
N VAL A 60 -4.95 -3.60 -15.21
CA VAL A 60 -6.14 -3.29 -14.44
C VAL A 60 -6.18 -4.19 -13.21
N ILE A 61 -6.25 -3.57 -12.03
CA ILE A 61 -6.25 -4.27 -10.75
C ILE A 61 -7.51 -3.84 -9.99
N ASP A 62 -8.48 -4.74 -9.85
CA ASP A 62 -9.77 -4.46 -9.21
C ASP A 62 -10.05 -5.33 -7.97
N PHE A 63 -9.10 -6.20 -7.59
CA PHE A 63 -9.25 -7.20 -6.53
C PHE A 63 -8.37 -6.97 -5.29
N LEU A 64 -7.56 -5.91 -5.27
CA LEU A 64 -6.62 -5.62 -4.16
C LEU A 64 -7.18 -4.63 -3.12
N GLY A 65 -8.47 -4.37 -3.15
CA GLY A 65 -9.16 -3.52 -2.20
C GLY A 65 -9.47 -2.13 -2.74
N THR A 66 -10.18 -1.37 -1.93
CA THR A 66 -10.66 0.00 -2.23
C THR A 66 -10.35 0.92 -1.05
N THR A 67 -10.53 2.24 -1.22
CA THR A 67 -10.46 3.19 -0.09
C THR A 67 -11.48 2.83 1.00
N SER A 68 -12.63 2.26 0.63
CA SER A 68 -13.64 1.81 1.60
C SER A 68 -13.10 0.66 2.46
N SER A 69 -12.53 -0.40 1.85
CA SER A 69 -11.93 -1.50 2.60
C SER A 69 -10.73 -1.05 3.43
N ALA A 70 -9.94 -0.09 2.94
CA ALA A 70 -8.83 0.49 3.71
C ALA A 70 -9.31 1.25 4.95
N LYS A 71 -10.49 1.88 4.92
CA LYS A 71 -11.11 2.48 6.11
C LYS A 71 -11.57 1.43 7.12
N ASP A 72 -11.97 0.26 6.66
CA ASP A 72 -12.31 -0.86 7.56
C ASP A 72 -11.05 -1.41 8.25
N GLU A 73 -9.89 -1.44 7.56
CA GLU A 73 -8.60 -1.76 8.17
C GLU A 73 -8.22 -0.73 9.27
N ILE A 74 -8.43 0.57 9.02
CA ILE A 74 -8.23 1.63 10.01
C ILE A 74 -9.16 1.44 11.21
N ALA A 75 -10.44 1.17 10.96
CA ALA A 75 -11.40 0.92 12.02
C ALA A 75 -11.03 -0.27 12.91
N ALA A 76 -10.50 -1.32 12.32
CA ALA A 76 -10.03 -2.50 13.08
C ALA A 76 -8.90 -2.17 14.06
N LEU A 77 -8.01 -1.23 13.71
CA LEU A 77 -6.88 -0.83 14.55
C LEU A 77 -7.22 0.30 15.53
N PHE A 78 -8.05 1.25 15.10
CA PHE A 78 -8.32 2.48 15.86
C PHE A 78 -9.70 2.51 16.52
N GLY A 79 -10.60 1.58 16.17
CA GLY A 79 -12.00 1.63 16.58
C GLY A 79 -12.84 2.70 15.87
N ASP A 80 -12.24 3.47 14.96
CA ASP A 80 -12.88 4.57 14.25
C ASP A 80 -12.50 4.53 12.75
N ARG A 81 -13.52 4.37 11.90
CA ARG A 81 -13.40 4.36 10.45
C ARG A 81 -13.01 5.71 9.85
N THR A 82 -13.18 6.77 10.60
CA THR A 82 -12.94 8.16 10.20
C THR A 82 -11.58 8.70 10.66
N ALA A 83 -10.83 7.90 11.44
CA ALA A 83 -9.52 8.29 11.97
C ALA A 83 -8.53 8.74 10.88
N PHE A 84 -8.70 8.23 9.65
CA PHE A 84 -7.97 8.72 8.48
C PHE A 84 -8.86 8.75 7.23
N SER A 85 -8.83 9.85 6.47
CA SER A 85 -9.79 10.10 5.40
C SER A 85 -9.57 9.26 4.14
N THR A 86 -8.32 9.03 3.75
CA THR A 86 -7.94 8.42 2.46
C THR A 86 -6.85 7.36 2.58
N PRO A 87 -7.02 6.33 3.43
CA PRO A 87 -6.03 5.25 3.53
C PRO A 87 -5.97 4.47 2.21
N LYS A 88 -4.81 3.92 1.91
CA LYS A 88 -4.66 2.95 0.83
C LYS A 88 -4.86 1.53 1.36
N PRO A 89 -5.45 0.61 0.59
CA PRO A 89 -5.62 -0.78 1.00
C PRO A 89 -4.26 -1.45 1.27
N MET A 90 -4.11 -2.09 2.41
CA MET A 90 -2.87 -2.76 2.78
C MET A 90 -2.51 -3.88 1.80
N LYS A 91 -3.50 -4.64 1.33
CA LYS A 91 -3.30 -5.70 0.32
C LYS A 91 -2.71 -5.14 -0.98
N LEU A 92 -3.17 -3.98 -1.46
CA LEU A 92 -2.64 -3.33 -2.67
C LEU A 92 -1.15 -2.98 -2.51
N ILE A 93 -0.81 -2.31 -1.42
CA ILE A 93 0.58 -1.91 -1.15
C ILE A 93 1.47 -3.14 -0.96
N LYS A 94 0.98 -4.17 -0.26
CA LYS A 94 1.70 -5.43 -0.05
C LYS A 94 2.06 -6.11 -1.37
N GLU A 95 1.12 -6.21 -2.31
CA GLU A 95 1.38 -6.84 -3.60
C GLU A 95 2.35 -6.02 -4.48
N PHE A 96 2.31 -4.69 -4.40
CA PHE A 96 3.32 -3.86 -5.07
C PHE A 96 4.71 -4.05 -4.47
N ILE A 97 4.82 -4.13 -3.15
CA ILE A 97 6.10 -4.42 -2.47
C ILE A 97 6.60 -5.81 -2.88
N ARG A 98 5.72 -6.81 -2.91
CA ARG A 98 6.04 -8.18 -3.36
C ARG A 98 6.61 -8.17 -4.79
N ALA A 99 5.94 -7.48 -5.70
CA ALA A 99 6.32 -7.41 -7.10
C ALA A 99 7.66 -6.71 -7.35
N ALA A 100 7.96 -5.67 -6.54
CA ALA A 100 9.06 -4.73 -6.81
C ALA A 100 10.26 -4.87 -5.86
N SER A 101 10.24 -5.79 -4.88
CA SER A 101 11.30 -5.89 -3.89
C SER A 101 11.80 -7.31 -3.66
N GLU A 102 13.06 -7.43 -3.22
CA GLU A 102 13.62 -8.66 -2.68
C GLU A 102 13.27 -8.80 -1.19
N LYS A 103 13.51 -9.99 -0.61
CA LYS A 103 13.13 -10.30 0.79
C LYS A 103 13.91 -9.51 1.84
N ASP A 104 15.00 -8.87 1.48
CA ASP A 104 15.89 -8.08 2.34
C ASP A 104 15.95 -6.59 1.95
N SER A 105 15.09 -6.16 1.02
CA SER A 105 15.07 -4.79 0.50
C SER A 105 14.67 -3.76 1.55
N ILE A 106 15.06 -2.51 1.31
CA ILE A 106 14.56 -1.34 2.04
C ILE A 106 13.43 -0.70 1.23
N VAL A 107 12.27 -0.58 1.83
CA VAL A 107 11.09 0.08 1.26
C VAL A 107 10.98 1.48 1.83
N LEU A 108 11.02 2.47 0.95
CA LEU A 108 10.96 3.88 1.33
C LEU A 108 9.65 4.50 0.83
N ASP A 109 8.94 5.17 1.75
CA ASP A 109 7.71 5.90 1.46
C ASP A 109 7.82 7.34 1.97
N PHE A 110 7.88 8.29 1.02
CA PHE A 110 8.00 9.72 1.32
C PHE A 110 6.67 10.40 1.70
N PHE A 111 5.55 9.69 1.55
CA PHE A 111 4.22 10.21 1.82
C PHE A 111 3.40 9.20 2.61
N ALA A 112 3.98 8.71 3.70
CA ALA A 112 3.47 7.57 4.46
C ALA A 112 2.01 7.70 4.92
N GLY A 113 1.50 8.92 5.09
CA GLY A 113 0.12 9.18 5.48
C GLY A 113 -0.28 8.33 6.70
N SER A 114 -1.17 7.37 6.51
CA SER A 114 -1.59 6.49 7.61
C SER A 114 -0.60 5.36 7.94
N GLY A 115 0.57 5.26 7.30
CA GLY A 115 1.56 4.22 7.57
C GLY A 115 1.24 2.85 6.97
N THR A 116 0.41 2.80 5.92
CA THR A 116 0.02 1.53 5.28
C THR A 116 1.22 0.75 4.76
N THR A 117 2.23 1.43 4.23
CA THR A 117 3.45 0.80 3.69
C THR A 117 4.22 0.03 4.76
N GLY A 118 4.43 0.60 5.94
CA GLY A 118 5.10 -0.11 7.04
C GLY A 118 4.33 -1.35 7.49
N HIS A 119 3.00 -1.24 7.62
CA HIS A 119 2.14 -2.38 7.94
C HIS A 119 2.24 -3.48 6.86
N ALA A 120 2.20 -3.10 5.59
CA ALA A 120 2.32 -4.04 4.47
C ALA A 120 3.68 -4.75 4.42
N VAL A 121 4.78 -4.06 4.74
CA VAL A 121 6.11 -4.66 4.84
C VAL A 121 6.16 -5.72 5.93
N MET A 122 5.66 -5.42 7.13
CA MET A 122 5.64 -6.36 8.25
C MET A 122 4.78 -7.60 7.94
N ASP A 123 3.61 -7.38 7.34
CA ASP A 123 2.72 -8.48 6.94
C ASP A 123 3.37 -9.38 5.88
N LEU A 124 4.03 -8.78 4.89
CA LEU A 124 4.74 -9.53 3.86
C LEU A 124 5.93 -10.31 4.42
N ASN A 125 6.72 -9.73 5.33
CA ASN A 125 7.81 -10.43 6.02
C ASN A 125 7.31 -11.64 6.81
N LYS A 126 6.18 -11.48 7.50
CA LYS A 126 5.55 -12.59 8.24
C LYS A 126 5.08 -13.70 7.30
N GLU A 127 4.55 -13.34 6.13
CA GLU A 127 4.03 -14.27 5.14
C GLU A 127 5.13 -15.08 4.45
N ASP A 128 6.20 -14.40 3.98
CA ASP A 128 7.22 -15.02 3.13
C ASP A 128 8.57 -15.29 3.82
N GLY A 129 8.65 -14.98 5.13
CA GLY A 129 9.87 -15.12 5.92
C GLY A 129 10.96 -14.11 5.54
N GLY A 130 10.59 -12.99 4.95
CA GLY A 130 11.50 -11.91 4.58
C GLY A 130 12.00 -11.10 5.78
N SER A 131 12.96 -10.23 5.50
CA SER A 131 13.56 -9.28 6.47
C SER A 131 13.61 -7.85 5.91
N ARG A 132 12.62 -7.50 5.07
CA ARG A 132 12.52 -6.15 4.51
C ARG A 132 12.44 -5.12 5.64
N LYS A 133 13.07 -3.99 5.39
CA LYS A 133 13.00 -2.83 6.27
C LYS A 133 12.14 -1.76 5.62
N PHE A 134 11.56 -0.87 6.41
CA PHE A 134 10.84 0.28 5.89
C PHE A 134 11.36 1.59 6.48
N ILE A 135 11.26 2.63 5.69
CA ILE A 135 11.49 4.02 6.11
C ILE A 135 10.26 4.79 5.68
N LEU A 136 9.56 5.36 6.66
CA LEU A 136 8.34 6.14 6.43
C LEU A 136 8.65 7.61 6.72
N ILE A 137 8.37 8.47 5.76
CA ILE A 137 8.50 9.91 5.90
C ILE A 137 7.12 10.53 5.67
N THR A 138 6.69 11.37 6.56
CA THR A 138 5.46 12.15 6.41
C THR A 138 5.67 13.55 6.98
N ASN A 139 4.92 14.53 6.46
CA ASN A 139 4.81 15.81 7.15
C ASN A 139 3.98 15.62 8.42
N ASP A 140 4.11 16.53 9.35
CA ASP A 140 3.32 16.52 10.58
C ASP A 140 2.06 17.40 10.50
N GLU A 141 1.55 17.62 9.29
CA GLU A 141 0.30 18.34 9.08
C GLU A 141 -0.84 17.64 9.80
N ASN A 142 -1.54 18.38 10.65
CA ASN A 142 -2.59 17.86 11.56
C ASN A 142 -2.10 16.75 12.52
N ASP A 143 -0.84 16.78 12.94
CA ASP A 143 -0.24 15.77 13.82
C ASP A 143 -0.39 14.32 13.30
N ILE A 144 -0.44 14.14 11.98
CA ILE A 144 -0.73 12.85 11.35
C ILE A 144 0.31 11.80 11.71
N CYS A 145 1.57 12.19 11.83
CA CYS A 145 2.64 11.28 12.20
C CYS A 145 2.40 10.70 13.59
N ARG A 146 2.17 11.55 14.56
CA ARG A 146 2.01 11.19 15.97
C ARG A 146 0.67 10.52 16.28
N ASN A 147 -0.41 10.98 15.63
CA ASN A 147 -1.75 10.50 15.95
C ASN A 147 -2.21 9.30 15.10
N ILE A 148 -1.61 9.10 13.92
CA ILE A 148 -2.05 8.06 12.99
C ILE A 148 -0.92 7.13 12.57
N THR A 149 0.19 7.66 11.99
CA THR A 149 1.24 6.84 11.39
C THR A 149 1.93 5.95 12.42
N VAL A 150 2.49 6.56 13.46
CA VAL A 150 3.18 5.84 14.56
C VAL A 150 2.23 4.90 15.30
N PRO A 151 1.04 5.34 15.76
CA PRO A 151 0.08 4.45 16.42
C PRO A 151 -0.38 3.28 15.54
N ARG A 152 -0.51 3.47 14.21
CA ARG A 152 -0.85 2.34 13.31
C ARG A 152 0.23 1.26 13.35
N ILE A 153 1.50 1.65 13.24
CA ILE A 153 2.61 0.69 13.27
C ILE A 153 2.65 -0.04 14.62
N GLN A 154 2.55 0.68 15.74
CA GLN A 154 2.51 0.10 17.08
C GLN A 154 1.36 -0.90 17.23
N LYS A 155 0.14 -0.47 16.91
CA LYS A 155 -1.05 -1.32 16.98
C LYS A 155 -0.98 -2.53 16.05
N ALA A 156 -0.41 -2.38 14.86
CA ALA A 156 -0.21 -3.50 13.95
C ALA A 156 0.76 -4.53 14.54
N ILE A 157 1.88 -4.10 15.12
CA ILE A 157 2.84 -4.98 15.80
C ILE A 157 2.14 -5.75 16.92
N GLU A 158 1.42 -5.06 17.79
CA GLU A 158 0.73 -5.67 18.93
C GLU A 158 -0.39 -6.62 18.47
N PHE A 159 -1.27 -6.17 17.58
CA PHE A 159 -2.46 -6.91 17.19
C PHE A 159 -2.15 -8.15 16.35
N PHE A 160 -1.21 -8.03 15.41
CA PHE A 160 -0.85 -9.11 14.49
C PHE A 160 0.37 -9.92 14.96
N GLY A 161 1.05 -9.49 16.04
CA GLY A 161 2.21 -10.19 16.59
C GLY A 161 3.41 -10.18 15.63
N TYR A 162 3.66 -9.05 14.99
CA TYR A 162 4.88 -8.87 14.19
C TYR A 162 6.11 -8.79 15.09
N LYS A 163 7.27 -9.22 14.58
CA LYS A 163 8.54 -9.24 15.33
C LYS A 163 9.38 -7.99 15.14
N GLU A 164 8.99 -7.15 14.20
CA GLU A 164 9.70 -5.93 13.86
C GLU A 164 9.61 -4.92 15.00
N THR A 165 10.67 -4.14 15.12
CA THR A 165 10.74 -2.92 15.93
C THR A 165 10.96 -1.73 15.01
N PHE A 166 10.63 -0.53 15.45
CA PHE A 166 10.90 0.70 14.69
C PHE A 166 11.29 1.83 15.63
N ASP A 167 12.08 2.76 15.11
CA ASP A 167 12.44 4.00 15.76
C ASP A 167 11.64 5.14 15.16
N PHE A 168 11.16 6.04 16.01
CA PHE A 168 10.52 7.28 15.59
C PHE A 168 11.52 8.43 15.78
N LEU A 169 11.76 9.17 14.69
CA LEU A 169 12.66 10.33 14.64
C LEU A 169 11.87 11.57 14.27
N GLU A 170 12.12 12.66 14.95
CA GLU A 170 11.57 14.01 14.68
C GLU A 170 12.60 14.89 13.95
#